data_6f9e57e96eec8b9babae057250d6eb3c
#
_entry.id   6f9e57e96eec8b9babae057250d6eb3c
#
_cell.length_a   1.000
_cell.length_b   1.000
_cell.length_c   1.000
_cell.angle_alpha   90.00
_cell.angle_beta   90.00
_cell.angle_gamma   90.00
#
_symmetry.space_group_name_H-M   'P 1'
#
loop_
_entity.id
_entity.type
_entity.pdbx_description
1 polymer ?
#
loop_
_entity_poly.entity_id
_entity_poly.type
_entity_poly.pdbx_seq_one_letter_code
_entity_poly.pdbx_strand_id
1 'polypeptide(L)'
;KTVQPFDWGKIDLAITKAFHAVNEPIDMDILSDVKDELYFNNIISVEEIQDQIEKALMACDYYNVAKAFILYRQKQAELRTLTSKKQFIKDYAKASNAATGSKYDSNANVTEKNIVTLNGELFKGDIIKVNRTILTDKIREMYGEDLAKEYIQMLESHVLYKHDETSIMPYCVAITMYPFLLEGLQPIGGLSAKPKNLDSFCGMFVNLVFAISSQFAGAVATGEFLMYFDYFARKEWGDDYWKRPEEMVDKHRNIDKTLEQKFQQIVYSINQPAAARNFQSVF
;
A
#
# COMPACT_ATOMS: atom_id res chain seq x y z
N LYS A 1 11.55 -9.50 -19.14
CA LYS A 1 11.60 -8.81 -20.45
C LYS A 1 11.90 -9.90 -21.48
N THR A 2 11.03 -10.05 -22.50
CA THR A 2 11.24 -10.99 -23.60
C THR A 2 12.04 -10.29 -24.69
N VAL A 3 13.14 -10.92 -25.13
CA VAL A 3 13.91 -10.48 -26.30
C VAL A 3 13.18 -11.00 -27.56
N GLN A 4 12.95 -10.11 -28.53
CA GLN A 4 12.32 -10.44 -29.81
C GLN A 4 13.25 -10.01 -30.95
N PRO A 5 13.19 -10.68 -32.14
CA PRO A 5 13.89 -10.21 -33.31
C PRO A 5 13.50 -8.77 -33.66
N PHE A 6 14.47 -7.97 -34.09
CA PHE A 6 14.25 -6.61 -34.56
C PHE A 6 13.47 -6.62 -35.88
N ASP A 7 12.49 -5.73 -36.01
CA ASP A 7 11.58 -5.68 -37.16
C ASP A 7 11.38 -4.23 -37.62
N TRP A 8 11.99 -3.88 -38.73
CA TRP A 8 11.88 -2.58 -39.39
C TRP A 8 10.44 -2.25 -39.79
N GLY A 9 9.63 -3.23 -40.19
CA GLY A 9 8.25 -3.00 -40.59
C GLY A 9 7.39 -2.40 -39.50
N LYS A 10 7.71 -2.68 -38.23
CA LYS A 10 7.04 -2.05 -37.09
C LYS A 10 7.39 -0.58 -36.93
N ILE A 11 8.62 -0.20 -37.25
CA ILE A 11 9.10 1.18 -37.20
C ILE A 11 8.46 1.96 -38.36
N ASP A 12 8.51 1.42 -39.57
CA ASP A 12 7.88 2.01 -40.76
C ASP A 12 6.40 2.28 -40.53
N LEU A 13 5.68 1.29 -39.97
CA LEU A 13 4.27 1.44 -39.65
C LEU A 13 4.01 2.50 -38.58
N ALA A 14 4.90 2.62 -37.59
CA ALA A 14 4.74 3.60 -36.51
C ALA A 14 4.96 5.03 -37.01
N ILE A 15 5.98 5.24 -37.87
CA ILE A 15 6.26 6.52 -38.49
C ILE A 15 5.10 6.90 -39.44
N THR A 16 4.70 6.01 -40.35
CA THR A 16 3.58 6.22 -41.27
C THR A 16 2.30 6.63 -40.56
N LYS A 17 1.96 5.97 -39.46
CA LYS A 17 0.79 6.34 -38.63
C LYS A 17 0.88 7.73 -38.02
N ALA A 18 2.09 8.17 -37.66
CA ALA A 18 2.29 9.52 -37.10
C ALA A 18 2.06 10.60 -38.19
N PHE A 19 2.55 10.40 -39.42
CA PHE A 19 2.28 11.27 -40.56
C PHE A 19 0.78 11.35 -40.87
N HIS A 20 0.12 10.20 -40.97
CA HIS A 20 -1.34 10.15 -41.18
C HIS A 20 -2.14 10.86 -40.10
N ALA A 21 -1.69 10.83 -38.83
CA ALA A 21 -2.38 11.46 -37.74
C ALA A 21 -2.43 13.00 -37.83
N VAL A 22 -1.50 13.61 -38.58
CA VAL A 22 -1.46 15.05 -38.82
C VAL A 22 -1.82 15.42 -40.29
N ASN A 23 -2.27 14.44 -41.05
CA ASN A 23 -2.58 14.59 -42.50
C ASN A 23 -1.42 15.11 -43.33
N GLU A 24 -0.19 14.80 -42.94
CA GLU A 24 1.00 15.07 -43.76
C GLU A 24 1.27 13.90 -44.70
N PRO A 25 1.66 14.19 -45.96
CA PRO A 25 1.99 13.14 -46.91
C PRO A 25 3.27 12.42 -46.46
N ILE A 26 3.34 11.12 -46.76
CA ILE A 26 4.53 10.32 -46.56
C ILE A 26 4.73 9.45 -47.80
N ASP A 27 5.96 9.41 -48.29
CA ASP A 27 6.40 8.52 -49.35
C ASP A 27 7.64 7.72 -48.89
N MET A 28 8.21 6.95 -49.81
CA MET A 28 9.36 6.09 -49.47
C MET A 28 10.65 6.89 -49.27
N ASP A 29 10.76 8.06 -49.89
CA ASP A 29 11.95 8.91 -49.76
C ASP A 29 11.95 9.57 -48.37
N ILE A 30 10.83 10.15 -47.96
CA ILE A 30 10.64 10.72 -46.61
C ILE A 30 10.87 9.63 -45.51
N LEU A 31 10.35 8.43 -45.74
CA LEU A 31 10.53 7.33 -44.79
C LEU A 31 12.01 6.91 -44.71
N SER A 32 12.72 6.91 -45.84
CA SER A 32 14.16 6.63 -45.91
C SER A 32 14.96 7.69 -45.15
N ASP A 33 14.69 8.98 -45.39
CA ASP A 33 15.38 10.10 -44.75
C ASP A 33 15.26 10.00 -43.19
N VAL A 34 14.04 9.74 -42.68
CA VAL A 34 13.84 9.55 -41.23
C VAL A 34 14.58 8.32 -40.70
N LYS A 35 14.65 7.25 -41.49
CA LYS A 35 15.36 6.03 -41.11
C LYS A 35 16.86 6.17 -41.09
N ASP A 36 17.43 6.99 -41.95
CA ASP A 36 18.87 7.25 -42.01
C ASP A 36 19.38 7.98 -40.77
N GLU A 37 18.51 8.66 -40.03
CA GLU A 37 18.79 9.26 -38.72
C GLU A 37 18.72 8.26 -37.53
N LEU A 38 18.33 6.99 -37.77
CA LEU A 38 18.18 5.98 -36.72
C LEU A 38 19.43 5.12 -36.55
N TYR A 39 20.01 5.10 -35.38
CA TYR A 39 21.17 4.28 -35.04
C TYR A 39 20.85 3.31 -33.90
N PHE A 40 20.93 2.01 -34.19
CA PHE A 40 20.64 0.96 -33.25
C PHE A 40 21.85 0.10 -32.92
N ASN A 41 22.05 -0.17 -31.61
CA ASN A 41 22.99 -1.17 -31.15
C ASN A 41 22.38 -2.58 -31.23
N ASN A 42 23.21 -3.62 -31.06
CA ASN A 42 22.79 -5.03 -31.18
C ASN A 42 21.64 -5.45 -30.21
N ILE A 43 21.50 -4.78 -29.10
CA ILE A 43 20.38 -4.97 -28.16
C ILE A 43 19.87 -3.59 -27.77
N ILE A 44 18.62 -3.30 -28.10
CA ILE A 44 17.98 -2.01 -27.85
C ILE A 44 16.60 -2.22 -27.24
N SER A 45 16.20 -1.35 -26.35
CA SER A 45 14.85 -1.36 -25.78
C SER A 45 13.84 -0.70 -26.72
N VAL A 46 12.57 -1.04 -26.58
CA VAL A 46 11.47 -0.41 -27.34
C VAL A 46 11.41 1.08 -27.05
N GLU A 47 11.67 1.46 -25.81
CA GLU A 47 11.71 2.85 -25.37
C GLU A 47 12.81 3.64 -26.07
N GLU A 48 14.02 3.09 -26.16
CA GLU A 48 15.15 3.72 -26.89
C GLU A 48 14.86 3.84 -28.38
N ILE A 49 14.24 2.84 -29.00
CA ILE A 49 13.81 2.93 -30.42
C ILE A 49 12.83 4.10 -30.58
N GLN A 50 11.85 4.23 -29.71
CA GLN A 50 10.87 5.30 -29.78
C GLN A 50 11.50 6.68 -29.57
N ASP A 51 12.45 6.80 -28.62
CA ASP A 51 13.19 8.05 -28.40
C ASP A 51 14.04 8.45 -29.64
N GLN A 52 14.61 7.49 -30.35
CA GLN A 52 15.34 7.77 -31.58
C GLN A 52 14.41 8.20 -32.71
N ILE A 53 13.24 7.56 -32.87
CA ILE A 53 12.25 7.99 -33.87
C ILE A 53 11.80 9.44 -33.62
N GLU A 54 11.55 9.80 -32.34
CA GLU A 54 11.19 11.19 -31.98
C GLU A 54 12.29 12.18 -32.41
N LYS A 55 13.56 11.86 -32.15
CA LYS A 55 14.71 12.70 -32.52
C LYS A 55 14.90 12.77 -34.02
N ALA A 56 14.78 11.66 -34.72
CA ALA A 56 14.89 11.60 -36.19
C ALA A 56 13.80 12.45 -36.87
N LEU A 57 12.55 12.35 -36.44
CA LEU A 57 11.45 13.18 -36.93
C LEU A 57 11.70 14.68 -36.70
N MET A 58 12.30 15.04 -35.57
CA MET A 58 12.68 16.43 -35.26
C MET A 58 13.87 16.88 -36.13
N ALA A 59 14.87 16.01 -36.34
CA ALA A 59 16.04 16.31 -37.16
C ALA A 59 15.69 16.55 -38.64
N CYS A 60 14.66 15.85 -39.13
CA CYS A 60 14.10 16.03 -40.46
C CYS A 60 13.04 17.15 -40.55
N ASP A 61 12.93 18.03 -39.55
CA ASP A 61 11.98 19.16 -39.45
C ASP A 61 10.48 18.78 -39.43
N TYR A 62 10.15 17.50 -39.20
CA TYR A 62 8.74 17.02 -39.07
C TYR A 62 8.20 17.21 -37.67
N TYR A 63 8.22 18.43 -37.13
CA TYR A 63 7.84 18.73 -35.74
C TYR A 63 6.39 18.36 -35.38
N ASN A 64 5.44 18.55 -36.29
CA ASN A 64 4.03 18.19 -36.06
C ASN A 64 3.87 16.68 -35.98
N VAL A 65 4.58 15.93 -36.83
CA VAL A 65 4.59 14.46 -36.83
C VAL A 65 5.24 13.93 -35.54
N ALA A 66 6.39 14.49 -35.17
CA ALA A 66 7.06 14.16 -33.92
C ALA A 66 6.14 14.37 -32.69
N LYS A 67 5.44 15.51 -32.63
CA LYS A 67 4.45 15.79 -31.58
C LYS A 67 3.31 14.77 -31.58
N ALA A 68 2.76 14.41 -32.71
CA ALA A 68 1.72 13.40 -32.85
C ALA A 68 2.21 12.03 -32.37
N PHE A 69 3.45 11.66 -32.74
CA PHE A 69 4.08 10.42 -32.30
C PHE A 69 4.24 10.36 -30.78
N ILE A 70 4.73 11.42 -30.13
CA ILE A 70 4.89 11.51 -28.68
C ILE A 70 3.54 11.39 -27.98
N LEU A 71 2.52 12.12 -28.41
CA LEU A 71 1.17 12.04 -27.84
C LEU A 71 0.53 10.66 -28.00
N TYR A 72 0.73 10.03 -29.15
CA TYR A 72 0.25 8.67 -29.38
C TYR A 72 0.96 7.66 -28.45
N ARG A 73 2.28 7.77 -28.32
CA ARG A 73 3.07 6.94 -27.39
C ARG A 73 2.57 7.05 -25.95
N GLN A 74 2.36 8.29 -25.48
CA GLN A 74 1.80 8.53 -24.15
C GLN A 74 0.41 7.88 -23.98
N LYS A 75 -0.49 8.10 -24.93
CA LYS A 75 -1.83 7.50 -24.91
C LYS A 75 -1.79 5.97 -24.90
N GLN A 76 -0.88 5.34 -25.66
CA GLN A 76 -0.72 3.89 -25.64
C GLN A 76 -0.17 3.37 -24.31
N ALA A 77 0.71 4.12 -23.64
CA ALA A 77 1.19 3.79 -22.30
C ALA A 77 0.05 3.83 -21.26
N GLU A 78 -0.78 4.86 -21.31
CA GLU A 78 -1.98 4.98 -20.46
C GLU A 78 -2.97 3.83 -20.71
N LEU A 79 -3.26 3.49 -21.97
CA LEU A 79 -4.14 2.37 -22.35
C LEU A 79 -3.59 1.02 -21.86
N ARG A 80 -2.27 0.80 -21.93
CA ARG A 80 -1.64 -0.41 -21.39
C ARG A 80 -1.81 -0.50 -19.87
N THR A 81 -1.64 0.62 -19.17
CA THR A 81 -1.87 0.70 -17.73
C THR A 81 -3.31 0.38 -17.36
N LEU A 82 -4.28 0.97 -18.07
CA LEU A 82 -5.71 0.69 -17.87
C LEU A 82 -6.07 -0.78 -18.15
N THR A 83 -5.50 -1.35 -19.21
CA THR A 83 -5.72 -2.77 -19.55
C THR A 83 -5.13 -3.69 -18.51
N SER A 84 -3.95 -3.37 -17.97
CA SER A 84 -3.34 -4.10 -16.87
C SER A 84 -4.19 -4.02 -15.60
N LYS A 85 -4.71 -2.85 -15.24
CA LYS A 85 -5.62 -2.68 -14.10
C LYS A 85 -6.94 -3.46 -14.29
N LYS A 86 -7.51 -3.45 -15.50
CA LYS A 86 -8.70 -4.27 -15.81
C LYS A 86 -8.43 -5.77 -15.67
N GLN A 87 -7.27 -6.24 -16.13
CA GLN A 87 -6.90 -7.65 -15.98
C GLN A 87 -6.68 -8.02 -14.51
N PHE A 88 -6.02 -7.13 -13.74
CA PHE A 88 -5.86 -7.30 -12.29
C PHE A 88 -7.20 -7.48 -11.58
N ILE A 89 -8.20 -6.63 -11.88
CA ILE A 89 -9.55 -6.74 -11.28
C ILE A 89 -10.18 -8.10 -11.60
N LYS A 90 -10.08 -8.53 -12.87
CA LYS A 90 -10.63 -9.83 -13.29
C LYS A 90 -9.96 -11.01 -12.57
N ASP A 91 -8.65 -10.96 -12.44
CA ASP A 91 -7.87 -12.01 -11.82
C ASP A 91 -8.11 -12.02 -10.29
N TYR A 92 -8.20 -10.84 -9.66
CA TYR A 92 -8.54 -10.70 -8.26
C TYR A 92 -9.95 -11.28 -7.96
N ALA A 93 -10.93 -11.00 -8.81
CA ALA A 93 -12.28 -11.54 -8.65
C ALA A 93 -12.35 -13.06 -8.77
N LYS A 94 -11.47 -13.66 -9.58
CA LYS A 94 -11.42 -15.12 -9.81
C LYS A 94 -10.56 -15.86 -8.79
N ALA A 95 -9.59 -15.19 -8.15
CA ALA A 95 -8.71 -15.83 -7.20
C ALA A 95 -9.54 -16.36 -6.02
N SER A 96 -9.32 -17.59 -5.62
CA SER A 96 -9.78 -18.10 -4.34
C SER A 96 -9.02 -17.41 -3.21
N ASN A 97 -9.40 -17.41 -2.01
CA ASN A 97 -8.88 -16.76 -0.82
C ASN A 97 -7.42 -16.30 -0.83
N ALA A 98 -7.15 -15.13 -0.26
CA ALA A 98 -5.81 -14.61 0.02
C ALA A 98 -4.96 -15.56 0.89
N ALA A 99 -5.59 -16.36 1.76
CA ALA A 99 -4.95 -17.38 2.59
C ALA A 99 -4.14 -18.45 1.81
N THR A 100 -4.33 -18.54 0.50
CA THR A 100 -3.57 -19.44 -0.37
C THR A 100 -2.31 -18.82 -0.96
N GLY A 101 -1.85 -17.68 -0.44
CA GLY A 101 -0.66 -17.01 -0.96
C GLY A 101 -0.92 -16.33 -2.31
N SER A 102 -2.06 -15.71 -2.46
CA SER A 102 -2.42 -14.99 -3.67
C SER A 102 -1.36 -13.93 -4.00
N LYS A 103 -0.77 -14.03 -5.17
CA LYS A 103 0.11 -12.99 -5.74
C LYS A 103 -0.58 -11.63 -5.94
N TYR A 104 -1.89 -11.56 -5.73
CA TYR A 104 -2.72 -10.38 -5.94
C TYR A 104 -2.98 -9.60 -4.66
N ASP A 105 -2.58 -10.14 -3.51
CA ASP A 105 -2.71 -9.46 -2.23
C ASP A 105 -1.41 -9.64 -1.46
N SER A 106 -0.69 -8.53 -1.28
CA SER A 106 0.59 -8.51 -0.59
C SER A 106 0.46 -8.36 0.92
N ASN A 107 -0.76 -8.12 1.44
CA ASN A 107 -0.99 -7.98 2.85
C ASN A 107 -1.29 -9.33 3.50
N ALA A 108 -0.33 -9.85 4.29
CA ALA A 108 -0.46 -11.12 4.99
C ALA A 108 -1.61 -11.17 6.02
N ASN A 109 -2.12 -10.01 6.44
CA ASN A 109 -3.22 -9.92 7.40
C ASN A 109 -4.60 -9.96 6.73
N VAL A 110 -4.65 -9.92 5.40
CA VAL A 110 -5.92 -9.99 4.66
C VAL A 110 -6.24 -11.44 4.35
N THR A 111 -7.26 -11.96 4.99
CA THR A 111 -7.72 -13.34 4.81
C THR A 111 -8.89 -13.47 3.83
N GLU A 112 -9.57 -12.37 3.55
CA GLU A 112 -10.76 -12.37 2.69
C GLU A 112 -10.71 -11.24 1.66
N LYS A 113 -11.25 -11.50 0.49
CA LYS A 113 -11.39 -10.51 -0.57
C LYS A 113 -12.49 -9.52 -0.24
N ASN A 114 -12.19 -8.26 -0.39
CA ASN A 114 -13.16 -7.20 -0.26
C ASN A 114 -12.82 -6.01 -1.15
N ILE A 115 -13.75 -5.09 -1.28
CA ILE A 115 -13.62 -3.93 -2.16
C ILE A 115 -12.53 -2.96 -1.68
N VAL A 116 -12.29 -2.86 -0.38
CA VAL A 116 -11.28 -1.97 0.20
C VAL A 116 -9.88 -2.47 -0.14
N THR A 117 -9.63 -3.77 0.04
CA THR A 117 -8.36 -4.41 -0.33
C THR A 117 -8.11 -4.33 -1.83
N LEU A 118 -9.14 -4.60 -2.65
CA LEU A 118 -9.03 -4.46 -4.11
C LEU A 118 -8.62 -3.05 -4.51
N ASN A 119 -9.26 -2.03 -3.95
CA ASN A 119 -8.93 -0.63 -4.24
C ASN A 119 -7.51 -0.28 -3.76
N GLY A 120 -7.13 -0.71 -2.57
CA GLY A 120 -5.78 -0.51 -2.04
C GLY A 120 -4.70 -1.07 -2.97
N GLU A 121 -4.82 -2.31 -3.39
CA GLU A 121 -3.84 -2.95 -4.29
C GLU A 121 -3.87 -2.36 -5.72
N LEU A 122 -5.05 -2.00 -6.23
CA LEU A 122 -5.20 -1.43 -7.58
C LEU A 122 -4.50 -0.07 -7.73
N PHE A 123 -4.56 0.77 -6.69
CA PHE A 123 -4.01 2.13 -6.71
C PHE A 123 -2.70 2.27 -5.95
N LYS A 124 -2.19 1.19 -5.38
CA LYS A 124 -0.96 1.18 -4.57
C LYS A 124 0.21 1.90 -5.24
N GLY A 125 0.49 1.60 -6.50
CA GLY A 125 1.58 2.21 -7.25
C GLY A 125 1.42 3.73 -7.46
N ASP A 126 0.21 4.20 -7.64
CA ASP A 126 -0.08 5.63 -7.82
C ASP A 126 0.05 6.37 -6.47
N ILE A 127 -0.43 5.76 -5.38
CA ILE A 127 -0.30 6.30 -4.02
C ILE A 127 1.17 6.42 -3.62
N ILE A 128 1.99 5.39 -3.90
CA ILE A 128 3.44 5.41 -3.62
C ILE A 128 4.11 6.58 -4.35
N LYS A 129 3.81 6.79 -5.64
CA LYS A 129 4.39 7.90 -6.40
C LYS A 129 4.05 9.26 -5.79
N VAL A 130 2.78 9.48 -5.43
CA VAL A 130 2.34 10.73 -4.78
C VAL A 130 3.04 10.92 -3.44
N ASN A 131 3.11 9.89 -2.60
CA ASN A 131 3.78 9.96 -1.31
C ASN A 131 5.28 10.23 -1.43
N ARG A 132 5.97 9.62 -2.40
CA ARG A 132 7.38 9.91 -2.70
C ARG A 132 7.58 11.37 -3.08
N THR A 133 6.72 11.92 -3.93
CA THR A 133 6.78 13.34 -4.32
C THR A 133 6.64 14.24 -3.09
N ILE A 134 5.61 14.03 -2.26
CA ILE A 134 5.37 14.83 -1.06
C ILE A 134 6.56 14.75 -0.09
N LEU A 135 7.10 13.57 0.16
CA LEU A 135 8.24 13.39 1.05
C LEU A 135 9.50 14.04 0.49
N THR A 136 9.74 13.91 -0.82
CA THR A 136 10.88 14.54 -1.49
C THR A 136 10.79 16.06 -1.40
N ASP A 137 9.60 16.63 -1.60
CA ASP A 137 9.38 18.07 -1.47
C ASP A 137 9.63 18.55 -0.03
N LYS A 138 9.22 17.77 0.98
CA LYS A 138 9.52 18.07 2.39
C LYS A 138 11.00 17.97 2.72
N ILE A 139 11.70 16.98 2.19
CA ILE A 139 13.16 16.87 2.36
C ILE A 139 13.86 18.07 1.69
N ARG A 140 13.42 18.44 0.49
CA ARG A 140 13.94 19.62 -0.23
C ARG A 140 13.75 20.91 0.57
N GLU A 141 12.57 21.11 1.14
CA GLU A 141 12.24 22.27 1.97
C GLU A 141 13.10 22.33 3.24
N MET A 142 13.34 21.20 3.89
CA MET A 142 14.04 21.15 5.18
C MET A 142 15.57 21.06 5.04
N TYR A 143 16.07 20.41 4.03
CA TYR A 143 17.48 20.01 3.92
C TYR A 143 18.14 20.37 2.58
N GLY A 144 17.40 20.90 1.63
CA GLY A 144 17.89 21.35 0.33
C GLY A 144 17.78 20.33 -0.79
N GLU A 145 18.09 20.78 -2.01
CA GLU A 145 17.89 20.02 -3.26
C GLU A 145 18.77 18.78 -3.37
N ASP A 146 20.01 18.87 -2.90
CA ASP A 146 20.97 17.79 -3.06
C ASP A 146 20.57 16.55 -2.25
N LEU A 147 20.12 16.73 -0.99
CA LEU A 147 19.64 15.64 -0.16
C LEU A 147 18.31 15.06 -0.70
N ALA A 148 17.46 15.89 -1.27
CA ALA A 148 16.21 15.42 -1.89
C ALA A 148 16.49 14.52 -3.11
N LYS A 149 17.47 14.87 -3.94
CA LYS A 149 17.91 14.04 -5.07
C LYS A 149 18.55 12.72 -4.60
N GLU A 150 19.43 12.80 -3.62
CA GLU A 150 20.06 11.61 -3.03
C GLU A 150 19.02 10.64 -2.45
N TYR A 151 18.02 11.16 -1.72
CA TYR A 151 16.94 10.36 -1.14
C TYR A 151 16.18 9.56 -2.20
N ILE A 152 15.76 10.20 -3.29
CA ILE A 152 15.05 9.52 -4.37
C ILE A 152 15.95 8.50 -5.05
N GLN A 153 17.18 8.86 -5.33
CA GLN A 153 18.15 7.96 -5.96
C GLN A 153 18.42 6.70 -5.11
N MET A 154 18.53 6.87 -3.79
CA MET A 154 18.69 5.76 -2.85
C MET A 154 17.46 4.84 -2.81
N LEU A 155 16.24 5.39 -2.85
CA LEU A 155 15.01 4.60 -2.93
C LEU A 155 14.93 3.82 -4.25
N GLU A 156 15.22 4.46 -5.38
CA GLU A 156 15.15 3.84 -6.71
C GLU A 156 16.22 2.77 -6.94
N SER A 157 17.42 2.98 -6.37
CA SER A 157 18.51 2.02 -6.40
C SER A 157 18.39 0.91 -5.36
N HIS A 158 17.33 0.92 -4.53
CA HIS A 158 17.09 -0.03 -3.44
C HIS A 158 18.18 -0.05 -2.34
N VAL A 159 18.96 1.03 -2.21
CA VAL A 159 19.89 1.24 -1.09
C VAL A 159 19.12 1.61 0.17
N LEU A 160 18.10 2.44 0.02
CA LEU A 160 17.17 2.80 1.09
C LEU A 160 15.85 2.04 0.91
N TYR A 161 15.38 1.42 1.99
CA TYR A 161 14.06 0.79 2.02
C TYR A 161 13.15 1.52 3.02
N LYS A 162 12.02 2.01 2.53
CA LYS A 162 10.92 2.50 3.37
C LYS A 162 9.79 1.47 3.36
N HIS A 163 9.45 0.95 4.53
CA HIS A 163 8.35 -0.02 4.66
C HIS A 163 7.01 0.64 4.35
N ASP A 164 6.22 0.01 3.50
CA ASP A 164 4.91 0.43 3.01
C ASP A 164 4.80 1.92 2.68
N GLU A 165 5.23 2.27 1.50
CA GLU A 165 5.17 3.64 0.99
C GLU A 165 3.74 4.12 0.63
N THR A 166 2.70 3.32 0.90
CA THR A 166 1.31 3.73 0.69
C THR A 166 0.82 4.75 1.72
N SER A 167 1.60 4.99 2.78
CA SER A 167 1.32 5.99 3.79
C SER A 167 2.54 6.88 4.05
N ILE A 168 2.30 8.17 4.24
CA ILE A 168 3.31 9.13 4.75
C ILE A 168 3.49 8.90 6.26
N MET A 169 2.45 8.47 6.96
CA MET A 169 2.48 8.17 8.39
C MET A 169 3.19 6.84 8.69
N PRO A 170 3.60 6.61 9.94
CA PRO A 170 4.11 5.31 10.36
C PRO A 170 3.13 4.19 10.02
N TYR A 171 3.67 3.08 9.52
CA TYR A 171 2.86 1.92 9.12
C TYR A 171 2.30 1.18 10.33
N CYS A 172 3.14 0.93 11.32
CA CYS A 172 2.79 0.29 12.59
C CYS A 172 2.96 1.28 13.75
N VAL A 173 2.27 1.01 14.85
CA VAL A 173 2.35 1.84 16.05
C VAL A 173 2.42 0.97 17.30
N ALA A 174 3.24 1.39 18.27
CA ALA A 174 3.19 0.90 19.64
C ALA A 174 2.56 1.98 20.50
N ILE A 175 1.57 1.60 21.30
CA ILE A 175 0.85 2.53 22.15
C ILE A 175 1.07 2.20 23.62
N THR A 176 1.19 3.24 24.46
CA THR A 176 1.06 3.10 25.90
C THR A 176 -0.41 3.22 26.31
N MET A 177 -0.84 2.39 27.24
CA MET A 177 -2.21 2.37 27.74
C MET A 177 -2.42 3.36 28.90
N TYR A 178 -1.36 3.88 29.49
CA TYR A 178 -1.40 4.70 30.69
C TYR A 178 -2.30 5.95 30.58
N PRO A 179 -2.24 6.77 29.53
CA PRO A 179 -3.14 7.91 29.39
C PRO A 179 -4.62 7.52 29.36
N PHE A 180 -4.94 6.43 28.68
CA PHE A 180 -6.33 5.95 28.54
C PHE A 180 -6.89 5.39 29.84
N LEU A 181 -6.03 4.87 30.72
CA LEU A 181 -6.41 4.42 32.05
C LEU A 181 -6.71 5.57 33.00
N LEU A 182 -6.09 6.73 32.80
CA LEU A 182 -6.30 7.91 33.65
C LEU A 182 -7.50 8.74 33.18
N GLU A 183 -7.63 8.93 31.88
CA GLU A 183 -8.56 9.88 31.27
C GLU A 183 -9.74 9.20 30.57
N GLY A 184 -9.64 7.91 30.28
CA GLY A 184 -10.58 7.18 29.45
C GLY A 184 -10.28 7.37 27.95
N LEU A 185 -11.15 6.84 27.10
CA LEU A 185 -11.10 7.08 25.67
C LEU A 185 -11.88 8.34 25.34
N GLN A 186 -11.24 9.25 24.61
CA GLN A 186 -11.87 10.41 23.99
C GLN A 186 -11.92 10.22 22.47
N PRO A 187 -12.71 9.28 21.98
CA PRO A 187 -12.66 8.96 20.57
C PRO A 187 -13.67 9.75 19.77
N ILE A 188 -13.48 9.65 18.50
CA ILE A 188 -14.45 9.95 17.46
C ILE A 188 -15.81 9.32 17.83
N GLY A 189 -16.73 10.14 18.36
CA GLY A 189 -18.11 9.71 18.61
C GLY A 189 -18.57 9.58 20.07
N GLY A 190 -17.75 9.91 21.07
CA GLY A 190 -18.20 9.94 22.46
C GLY A 190 -17.08 9.86 23.50
N LEU A 191 -17.37 10.34 24.69
CA LEU A 191 -16.48 10.22 25.84
C LEU A 191 -16.73 8.90 26.55
N SER A 192 -15.67 8.10 26.72
CA SER A 192 -15.68 6.91 27.55
C SER A 192 -14.85 7.17 28.81
N ALA A 193 -15.48 7.02 29.97
CA ALA A 193 -14.79 7.19 31.24
C ALA A 193 -13.69 6.14 31.43
N LYS A 194 -12.73 6.44 32.31
CA LYS A 194 -11.68 5.50 32.71
C LYS A 194 -12.26 4.17 33.23
N PRO A 195 -11.61 3.05 32.96
CA PRO A 195 -12.09 1.74 33.42
C PRO A 195 -12.02 1.63 34.94
N LYS A 196 -13.00 0.96 35.53
CA LYS A 196 -13.09 0.77 36.98
C LYS A 196 -12.83 -0.66 37.42
N ASN A 197 -13.07 -1.63 36.54
CA ASN A 197 -12.93 -3.06 36.78
C ASN A 197 -12.37 -3.76 35.54
N LEU A 198 -12.11 -5.05 35.64
CA LEU A 198 -11.51 -5.85 34.56
C LEU A 198 -12.38 -5.87 33.29
N ASP A 199 -13.71 -5.99 33.45
CA ASP A 199 -14.63 -5.96 32.29
C ASP A 199 -14.55 -4.66 31.52
N SER A 200 -14.60 -3.52 32.22
CA SER A 200 -14.50 -2.21 31.59
C SER A 200 -13.12 -1.95 30.97
N PHE A 201 -12.05 -2.50 31.55
CA PHE A 201 -10.72 -2.45 31.00
C PHE A 201 -10.61 -3.25 29.70
N CYS A 202 -11.10 -4.49 29.68
CA CYS A 202 -11.10 -5.33 28.47
C CYS A 202 -11.90 -4.68 27.33
N GLY A 203 -13.07 -4.12 27.64
CA GLY A 203 -13.90 -3.40 26.66
C GLY A 203 -13.22 -2.14 26.13
N MET A 204 -12.58 -1.35 27.01
CA MET A 204 -11.79 -0.18 26.61
C MET A 204 -10.62 -0.58 25.73
N PHE A 205 -9.89 -1.64 26.07
CA PHE A 205 -8.77 -2.15 25.27
C PHE A 205 -9.18 -2.50 23.84
N VAL A 206 -10.25 -3.26 23.67
CA VAL A 206 -10.76 -3.62 22.35
C VAL A 206 -11.13 -2.37 21.54
N ASN A 207 -11.84 -1.41 22.16
CA ASN A 207 -12.20 -0.17 21.51
C ASN A 207 -10.98 0.70 21.13
N LEU A 208 -9.97 0.75 22.01
CA LEU A 208 -8.71 1.44 21.75
C LEU A 208 -7.99 0.84 20.54
N VAL A 209 -7.86 -0.49 20.50
CA VAL A 209 -7.25 -1.19 19.37
C VAL A 209 -7.99 -0.87 18.08
N PHE A 210 -9.32 -0.89 18.07
CA PHE A 210 -10.10 -0.55 16.88
C PHE A 210 -9.93 0.91 16.46
N ALA A 211 -9.94 1.84 17.39
CA ALA A 211 -9.75 3.26 17.11
C ALA A 211 -8.37 3.53 16.49
N ILE A 212 -7.31 2.95 17.05
CA ILE A 212 -5.94 3.12 16.56
C ILE A 212 -5.75 2.41 15.22
N SER A 213 -6.14 1.15 15.09
CA SER A 213 -5.96 0.39 13.85
C SER A 213 -6.78 0.95 12.69
N SER A 214 -7.78 1.78 12.95
CA SER A 214 -8.47 2.54 11.89
C SER A 214 -7.60 3.63 11.25
N GLN A 215 -6.52 4.05 11.91
CA GLN A 215 -5.64 5.14 11.47
C GLN A 215 -4.30 4.65 10.90
N PHE A 216 -3.93 3.39 11.19
CA PHE A 216 -2.66 2.80 10.74
C PHE A 216 -2.91 1.62 9.82
N ALA A 217 -2.08 1.47 8.82
CA ALA A 217 -2.22 0.39 7.83
C ALA A 217 -1.68 -0.96 8.34
N GLY A 218 -0.80 -0.92 9.34
CA GLY A 218 -0.15 -2.09 9.91
C GLY A 218 -0.58 -2.40 11.33
N ALA A 219 0.31 -3.00 12.09
CA ALA A 219 0.04 -3.53 13.41
C ALA A 219 -0.05 -2.47 14.50
N VAL A 220 -0.84 -2.76 15.52
CA VAL A 220 -0.90 -2.02 16.79
C VAL A 220 -0.29 -2.89 17.87
N ALA A 221 0.82 -2.45 18.47
CA ALA A 221 1.47 -3.13 19.58
C ALA A 221 1.04 -2.52 20.93
N THR A 222 0.76 -3.38 21.90
CA THR A 222 0.28 -3.01 23.25
C THR A 222 1.04 -3.77 24.31
N GLY A 223 2.34 -3.51 24.43
CA GLY A 223 3.25 -4.24 25.34
C GLY A 223 2.86 -4.24 26.82
N GLU A 224 2.02 -3.30 27.25
CA GLU A 224 1.59 -3.14 28.65
C GLU A 224 0.27 -3.87 28.98
N PHE A 225 -0.36 -4.53 28.00
CA PHE A 225 -1.70 -5.11 28.19
C PHE A 225 -1.77 -6.06 29.38
N LEU A 226 -0.87 -7.04 29.47
CA LEU A 226 -0.90 -8.03 30.55
C LEU A 226 -0.63 -7.40 31.92
N MET A 227 0.20 -6.37 31.99
CA MET A 227 0.48 -5.66 33.24
C MET A 227 -0.78 -4.97 33.80
N TYR A 228 -1.52 -4.28 32.93
CA TYR A 228 -2.76 -3.62 33.34
C TYR A 228 -3.92 -4.60 33.50
N PHE A 229 -3.95 -5.68 32.77
CA PHE A 229 -4.89 -6.77 32.96
C PHE A 229 -4.73 -7.36 34.39
N ASP A 230 -3.51 -7.68 34.81
CA ASP A 230 -3.18 -8.16 36.15
C ASP A 230 -3.55 -7.13 37.22
N TYR A 231 -3.29 -5.84 37.01
CA TYR A 231 -3.69 -4.78 37.90
C TYR A 231 -5.21 -4.79 38.19
N PHE A 232 -6.05 -4.90 37.17
CA PHE A 232 -7.49 -4.95 37.34
C PHE A 232 -7.97 -6.29 37.91
N ALA A 233 -7.32 -7.39 37.59
CA ALA A 233 -7.60 -8.69 38.14
C ALA A 233 -7.30 -8.72 39.67
N ARG A 234 -6.16 -8.18 40.09
CA ARG A 234 -5.85 -8.01 41.55
C ARG A 234 -6.85 -7.14 42.28
N LYS A 235 -7.26 -6.06 41.62
CA LYS A 235 -8.26 -5.16 42.20
C LYS A 235 -9.62 -5.84 42.42
N GLU A 236 -9.99 -6.77 41.55
CA GLU A 236 -11.27 -7.49 41.61
C GLU A 236 -11.22 -8.72 42.52
N TRP A 237 -10.12 -9.47 42.50
CA TRP A 237 -10.02 -10.78 43.15
C TRP A 237 -8.94 -10.87 44.27
N GLY A 238 -8.18 -9.80 44.51
CA GLY A 238 -7.09 -9.75 45.46
C GLY A 238 -5.73 -10.10 44.86
N ASP A 239 -4.67 -9.72 45.61
CA ASP A 239 -3.28 -9.85 45.12
C ASP A 239 -2.82 -11.28 44.87
N ASP A 240 -3.46 -12.24 45.52
CA ASP A 240 -3.09 -13.66 45.51
C ASP A 240 -3.98 -14.52 44.59
N TYR A 241 -4.83 -13.91 43.74
CA TYR A 241 -5.79 -14.61 42.89
C TYR A 241 -5.14 -15.68 42.01
N TRP A 242 -3.91 -15.47 41.58
CA TRP A 242 -3.15 -16.35 40.70
C TRP A 242 -2.58 -17.59 41.40
N LYS A 243 -2.56 -17.63 42.77
CA LYS A 243 -2.03 -18.78 43.54
C LYS A 243 -3.00 -19.95 43.55
N ARG A 244 -4.30 -19.68 43.60
CA ARG A 244 -5.35 -20.71 43.66
C ARG A 244 -6.57 -20.31 42.86
N PRO A 245 -6.43 -20.10 41.56
CA PRO A 245 -7.52 -19.59 40.71
C PRO A 245 -8.68 -20.57 40.58
N GLU A 246 -8.42 -21.87 40.72
CA GLU A 246 -9.46 -22.91 40.62
C GLU A 246 -10.36 -22.95 41.89
N GLU A 247 -9.84 -22.57 43.06
CA GLU A 247 -10.56 -22.57 44.30
C GLU A 247 -11.41 -21.31 44.50
N MET A 248 -11.03 -20.20 43.88
CA MET A 248 -11.75 -18.95 44.02
C MET A 248 -12.92 -18.91 43.03
N VAL A 249 -14.06 -18.45 43.48
CA VAL A 249 -15.30 -18.40 42.67
C VAL A 249 -15.73 -16.96 42.44
N ASP A 250 -15.90 -16.60 41.18
CA ASP A 250 -16.52 -15.33 40.77
C ASP A 250 -17.75 -15.63 39.89
N LYS A 251 -18.91 -15.07 40.26
CA LYS A 251 -20.17 -15.18 39.49
C LYS A 251 -20.51 -16.64 39.09
N HIS A 252 -20.33 -17.58 39.99
CA HIS A 252 -20.58 -19.02 39.76
C HIS A 252 -19.56 -19.76 38.92
N ARG A 253 -18.39 -19.17 38.65
CA ARG A 253 -17.27 -19.82 37.98
C ARG A 253 -16.00 -19.66 38.79
N ASN A 254 -15.06 -20.60 38.68
CA ASN A 254 -13.73 -20.36 39.21
C ASN A 254 -13.00 -19.26 38.41
N ILE A 255 -12.02 -18.61 39.04
CA ILE A 255 -11.30 -17.49 38.43
C ILE A 255 -10.56 -17.93 37.18
N ASP A 256 -9.98 -19.14 37.18
CA ASP A 256 -9.28 -19.69 36.02
C ASP A 256 -10.19 -19.69 34.77
N LYS A 257 -11.40 -20.23 34.89
CA LYS A 257 -12.40 -20.22 33.82
C LYS A 257 -12.88 -18.82 33.45
N THR A 258 -12.90 -17.91 34.39
CA THR A 258 -13.27 -16.52 34.14
C THR A 258 -12.16 -15.80 33.31
N LEU A 259 -10.89 -16.04 33.65
CA LEU A 259 -9.74 -15.53 32.92
C LEU A 259 -9.71 -16.07 31.48
N GLU A 260 -9.84 -17.39 31.33
CA GLU A 260 -9.92 -18.04 30.00
C GLU A 260 -11.02 -17.41 29.14
N GLN A 261 -12.21 -17.19 29.72
CA GLN A 261 -13.32 -16.56 29.02
C GLN A 261 -13.04 -15.10 28.63
N LYS A 262 -12.33 -14.32 29.47
CA LYS A 262 -11.95 -12.95 29.17
C LYS A 262 -10.99 -12.88 28.00
N PHE A 263 -9.93 -13.69 28.01
CA PHE A 263 -8.99 -13.76 26.89
C PHE A 263 -9.68 -14.21 25.61
N GLN A 264 -10.56 -15.21 25.68
CA GLN A 264 -11.32 -15.66 24.53
C GLN A 264 -12.20 -14.55 23.93
N GLN A 265 -12.87 -13.76 24.78
CA GLN A 265 -13.68 -12.62 24.31
C GLN A 265 -12.82 -11.55 23.62
N ILE A 266 -11.65 -11.23 24.18
CA ILE A 266 -10.72 -10.26 23.59
C ILE A 266 -10.25 -10.77 22.22
N VAL A 267 -9.77 -12.02 22.15
CA VAL A 267 -9.30 -12.64 20.90
C VAL A 267 -10.40 -12.66 19.84
N TYR A 268 -11.63 -13.04 20.21
CA TYR A 268 -12.75 -13.02 19.27
C TYR A 268 -13.06 -11.61 18.78
N SER A 269 -13.06 -10.63 19.69
CA SER A 269 -13.35 -9.23 19.32
C SER A 269 -12.30 -8.67 18.38
N ILE A 270 -11.02 -8.98 18.61
CA ILE A 270 -9.91 -8.47 17.79
C ILE A 270 -9.83 -9.21 16.43
N ASN A 271 -10.08 -10.53 16.42
CA ASN A 271 -10.03 -11.33 15.19
C ASN A 271 -11.28 -11.18 14.30
N GLN A 272 -12.34 -10.56 14.78
CA GLN A 272 -13.47 -10.26 13.92
C GLN A 272 -13.04 -9.23 12.87
N PRO A 273 -13.34 -9.41 11.58
CA PRO A 273 -13.18 -8.38 10.59
C PRO A 273 -14.10 -7.24 10.98
N ALA A 274 -13.59 -6.39 11.86
CA ALA A 274 -14.37 -5.29 12.40
C ALA A 274 -14.62 -4.27 11.31
N ALA A 275 -15.80 -3.89 11.28
CA ALA A 275 -16.60 -2.99 10.50
C ALA A 275 -15.92 -1.95 9.57
N ALA A 276 -14.67 -1.55 9.77
CA ALA A 276 -14.07 -0.49 8.98
C ALA A 276 -12.89 -0.91 8.09
N ARG A 277 -12.16 -2.00 8.40
CA ARG A 277 -10.92 -2.34 7.68
C ARG A 277 -10.64 -3.82 7.42
N ASN A 278 -11.49 -4.73 7.79
CA ASN A 278 -11.41 -6.17 7.51
C ASN A 278 -10.19 -6.93 8.04
N PHE A 279 -9.26 -6.29 8.73
CA PHE A 279 -8.16 -6.95 9.40
C PHE A 279 -7.65 -6.13 10.57
N GLN A 280 -7.20 -6.81 11.59
CA GLN A 280 -6.61 -6.25 12.78
C GLN A 280 -5.36 -7.07 13.09
N SER A 281 -4.22 -6.43 13.25
CA SER A 281 -3.00 -7.05 13.72
C SER A 281 -2.60 -6.39 15.02
N VAL A 282 -2.65 -7.14 16.10
CA VAL A 282 -2.33 -6.69 17.46
C VAL A 282 -1.24 -7.58 18.03
N PHE A 283 -0.22 -6.96 18.60
CA PHE A 283 0.90 -7.61 19.27
C PHE A 283 1.04 -7.16 20.71
#